data_86dde08de525b7744929be0d9b45037a
#
_entry.id   86dde08de525b7744929be0d9b45037a
#
_cell.length_a   1.000
_cell.length_b   1.000
_cell.length_c   1.000
_cell.angle_alpha   90.00
_cell.angle_beta   90.00
_cell.angle_gamma   90.00
#
_symmetry.space_group_name_H-M   'P 1'
#
loop_
_entity.id
_entity.type
_entity.pdbx_description
1 polymer ?
#
loop_
_entity_poly.entity_id
_entity_poly.type
_entity_poly.pdbx_seq_one_letter_code
_entity_poly.pdbx_strand_id
1 'polypeptide(L)'
;TVLLSILSAKAQKVFSTDSQYQADVKVYVVDSEYQADLLVYKAEKKYESDVNKNKGVWYFSDNKYDADKKIYFVDGRYQADLLIYFVKNKYRAGWRTKSKQHLMY
;
A
#
# COMPACT_ATOMS: atom_id res chain seq x y z
N THR A 1 18.93 -0.92 -23.35
CA THR A 1 18.88 -0.99 -22.78
C THR A 1 18.48 -1.05 -21.77
N VAL A 2 18.17 -1.31 -21.49
CA VAL A 2 17.87 -1.44 -20.60
C VAL A 2 17.92 -1.38 -19.53
N LEU A 3 17.92 -1.25 -19.36
CA LEU A 3 18.09 -1.10 -18.34
C LEU A 3 17.51 -0.98 -17.39
N LEU A 4 17.11 -0.99 -17.39
CA LEU A 4 16.66 -0.76 -16.48
C LEU A 4 16.20 -1.13 -15.58
N SER A 5 15.91 -1.57 -15.62
CA SER A 5 15.50 -1.98 -14.79
C SER A 5 15.62 -2.25 -13.75
N ILE A 6 16.17 -2.17 -13.71
CA ILE A 6 16.51 -2.34 -12.75
C ILE A 6 15.88 -1.90 -11.80
N LEU A 7 15.23 -1.83 -11.93
CA LEU A 7 14.64 -1.25 -11.15
C LEU A 7 14.52 -1.72 -9.98
N SER A 8 14.65 -1.15 -9.13
CA SER A 8 14.83 -1.49 -7.81
C SER A 8 13.59 -2.02 -7.20
N ALA A 9 13.72 -3.15 -6.60
CA ALA A 9 12.65 -3.80 -5.89
C ALA A 9 12.59 -3.18 -4.50
N LYS A 10 11.83 -2.12 -4.37
CA LYS A 10 11.67 -1.41 -3.09
C LYS A 10 10.25 -1.53 -2.61
N ALA A 11 10.08 -1.47 -1.28
CA ALA A 11 8.76 -1.31 -0.70
C ALA A 11 8.14 -0.01 -1.22
N GLN A 12 6.83 -0.02 -1.39
CA GLN A 12 6.10 1.17 -1.79
C GLN A 12 6.03 2.12 -0.60
N LYS A 13 6.42 3.36 -0.79
CA LYS A 13 6.41 4.35 0.28
C LYS A 13 5.04 5.01 0.35
N VAL A 14 4.39 4.91 1.49
CA VAL A 14 3.09 5.54 1.70
C VAL A 14 3.17 6.51 2.86
N PHE A 15 2.38 7.56 2.79
CA PHE A 15 2.25 8.53 3.86
C PHE A 15 0.80 8.57 4.31
N SER A 16 0.58 8.43 5.61
CA SER A 16 -0.75 8.52 6.20
C SER A 16 -1.03 9.99 6.50
N THR A 17 -1.91 10.59 5.71
CA THR A 17 -2.24 12.01 5.87
C THR A 17 -3.41 12.19 6.84
N ASP A 18 -3.47 13.36 7.47
CA ASP A 18 -4.57 13.71 8.36
C ASP A 18 -5.76 14.31 7.62
N SER A 19 -5.60 14.61 6.35
CA SER A 19 -6.65 15.23 5.55
C SER A 19 -7.08 14.33 4.41
N GLN A 20 -8.38 13.99 4.38
CA GLN A 20 -8.91 13.17 3.30
C GLN A 20 -8.79 13.87 1.94
N TYR A 21 -8.73 15.18 1.94
CA TYR A 21 -8.63 15.95 0.69
C TYR A 21 -7.24 15.90 0.07
N GLN A 22 -6.23 15.51 0.85
CA GLN A 22 -4.87 15.36 0.36
C GLN A 22 -4.53 13.93 -0.01
N ALA A 23 -5.42 12.99 0.30
CA ALA A 23 -5.15 11.59 0.07
C ALA A 23 -5.36 11.19 -1.39
N ASP A 24 -4.47 10.31 -1.87
CA ASP A 24 -4.66 9.68 -3.17
C ASP A 24 -5.65 8.53 -3.06
N VAL A 25 -5.67 7.85 -1.91
CA VAL A 25 -6.51 6.68 -1.68
C VAL A 25 -7.03 6.71 -0.25
N LYS A 26 -8.32 6.45 -0.08
CA LYS A 26 -8.92 6.27 1.23
C LYS A 26 -8.94 4.78 1.55
N VAL A 27 -8.41 4.40 2.69
CA VAL A 27 -8.29 2.99 3.06
C VAL A 27 -9.03 2.69 4.36
N TYR A 28 -9.54 1.48 4.46
CA TYR A 28 -10.17 0.96 5.66
C TYR A 28 -9.55 -0.38 6.00
N VAL A 29 -9.16 -0.56 7.26
CA VAL A 29 -8.56 -1.81 7.72
C VAL A 29 -9.68 -2.76 8.15
N VAL A 30 -9.79 -3.90 7.46
CA VAL A 30 -10.81 -4.89 7.77
C VAL A 30 -10.30 -5.90 8.80
N ASP A 31 -11.23 -6.62 9.42
CA ASP A 31 -10.90 -7.58 10.48
C ASP A 31 -10.47 -8.94 9.97
N SER A 32 -10.75 -9.23 8.71
CA SER A 32 -10.46 -10.54 8.12
C SER A 32 -9.81 -10.36 6.75
N GLU A 33 -8.79 -11.19 6.49
CA GLU A 33 -8.12 -11.14 5.20
C GLU A 33 -9.08 -11.43 4.04
N TYR A 34 -10.14 -12.18 4.28
CA TYR A 34 -11.12 -12.51 3.25
C TYR A 34 -11.97 -11.33 2.82
N GLN A 35 -11.98 -10.27 3.60
CA GLN A 35 -12.71 -9.05 3.27
C GLN A 35 -11.85 -8.00 2.59
N ALA A 36 -10.55 -8.23 2.53
CA ALA A 36 -9.61 -7.23 2.03
C ALA A 36 -9.48 -7.28 0.52
N ASP A 37 -9.25 -6.10 -0.07
CA ASP A 37 -8.85 -5.99 -1.47
C ASP A 37 -7.36 -6.23 -1.62
N LEU A 38 -6.58 -5.84 -0.60
CA LEU A 38 -5.14 -5.93 -0.61
C LEU A 38 -4.65 -6.40 0.75
N LEU A 39 -3.80 -7.41 0.75
CA LEU A 39 -3.09 -7.84 1.95
C LEU A 39 -1.80 -7.05 2.01
N VAL A 40 -1.62 -6.29 3.10
CA VAL A 40 -0.51 -5.35 3.24
C VAL A 40 0.48 -5.86 4.26
N TYR A 41 1.75 -5.90 3.87
CA TYR A 41 2.84 -6.12 4.81
C TYR A 41 3.50 -4.76 5.10
N LYS A 42 3.62 -4.45 6.38
CA LYS A 42 4.18 -3.18 6.83
C LYS A 42 5.70 -3.35 6.92
N ALA A 43 6.41 -2.83 5.96
CA ALA A 43 7.86 -2.95 5.90
C ALA A 43 8.51 -2.14 7.01
N GLU A 44 9.57 -2.68 7.61
CA GLU A 44 10.33 -1.99 8.64
C GLU A 44 11.35 -1.04 8.05
N LYS A 45 11.80 -1.31 6.83
CA LYS A 45 12.82 -0.51 6.16
C LYS A 45 12.35 -0.18 4.76
N LYS A 46 12.61 1.06 4.34
CA LYS A 46 12.19 1.50 3.01
C LYS A 46 12.92 0.78 1.88
N TYR A 47 14.03 0.14 2.18
CA TYR A 47 14.79 -0.62 1.19
C TYR A 47 14.45 -2.10 1.18
N GLU A 48 13.44 -2.48 1.95
CA GLU A 48 13.02 -3.86 1.99
C GLU A 48 12.51 -4.27 0.62
N SER A 49 12.96 -5.44 0.18
CA SER A 49 12.75 -5.88 -1.19
C SER A 49 11.30 -6.23 -1.48
N ASP A 50 10.80 -5.71 -2.59
CA ASP A 50 9.51 -6.08 -3.14
C ASP A 50 9.74 -6.21 -4.64
N VAL A 51 9.79 -7.44 -5.13
CA VAL A 51 10.16 -7.76 -6.50
C VAL A 51 9.32 -7.00 -7.51
N ASN A 52 8.04 -6.83 -7.19
CA ASN A 52 7.16 -6.04 -8.02
C ASN A 52 6.57 -4.94 -7.18
N LYS A 53 6.75 -3.73 -7.59
CA LYS A 53 6.07 -2.63 -6.96
C LYS A 53 4.59 -2.92 -6.91
N ASN A 54 3.90 -2.36 -5.94
CA ASN A 54 2.46 -2.51 -5.82
C ASN A 54 2.05 -3.96 -5.55
N LYS A 55 2.79 -4.62 -4.68
CA LYS A 55 2.47 -5.97 -4.21
C LYS A 55 2.05 -5.99 -2.76
N GLY A 56 1.72 -4.83 -2.20
CA GLY A 56 1.25 -4.77 -0.83
C GLY A 56 2.33 -4.63 0.23
N VAL A 57 3.58 -4.49 -0.17
CA VAL A 57 4.66 -4.23 0.78
C VAL A 57 4.78 -2.71 0.91
N TRP A 58 4.32 -2.18 2.03
CA TRP A 58 4.27 -0.75 2.26
C TRP A 58 5.27 -0.32 3.32
N TYR A 59 5.99 0.75 3.04
CA TYR A 59 6.81 1.42 4.05
C TYR A 59 6.12 2.75 4.38
N PHE A 60 5.79 2.95 5.66
CA PHE A 60 5.14 4.19 6.10
C PHE A 60 6.18 5.26 6.33
N SER A 61 6.19 6.25 5.45
CA SER A 61 7.14 7.36 5.51
C SER A 61 6.62 8.47 6.41
N ASP A 62 7.52 9.14 7.12
CA ASP A 62 7.19 10.31 7.91
C ASP A 62 7.12 11.58 7.07
N ASN A 63 7.55 11.50 5.83
CA ASN A 63 7.65 12.65 4.95
C ASN A 63 6.75 12.49 3.76
N LYS A 64 5.72 13.35 3.66
CA LYS A 64 4.75 13.26 2.57
C LYS A 64 5.36 13.49 1.20
N TYR A 65 6.46 14.24 1.13
CA TYR A 65 7.12 14.53 -0.14
C TYR A 65 7.94 13.36 -0.66
N ASP A 66 8.24 12.38 0.22
CA ASP A 66 8.99 11.19 -0.14
C ASP A 66 8.09 10.01 -0.47
N ALA A 67 6.79 10.15 -0.28
CA ALA A 67 5.85 9.05 -0.45
C ALA A 67 5.42 8.89 -1.90
N ASP A 68 5.23 7.63 -2.31
CA ASP A 68 4.67 7.31 -3.61
C ASP A 68 3.16 7.55 -3.61
N LYS A 69 2.51 7.31 -2.47
CA LYS A 69 1.07 7.48 -2.31
C LYS A 69 0.76 8.06 -0.94
N LYS A 70 -0.22 8.93 -0.91
CA LYS A 70 -0.77 9.45 0.35
C LYS A 70 -2.09 8.74 0.60
N ILE A 71 -2.23 8.16 1.79
CA ILE A 71 -3.44 7.44 2.15
C ILE A 71 -4.11 8.13 3.34
N TYR A 72 -5.42 7.92 3.45
CA TYR A 72 -6.20 8.40 4.57
C TYR A 72 -7.02 7.24 5.12
N PHE A 73 -6.85 6.95 6.41
CA PHE A 73 -7.60 5.89 7.07
C PHE A 73 -8.98 6.41 7.41
N VAL A 74 -10.02 5.76 6.89
CA VAL A 74 -11.40 6.14 7.16
C VAL A 74 -11.99 5.24 8.24
N ASP A 75 -13.07 5.72 8.89
CA ASP A 75 -13.69 5.00 10.00
C ASP A 75 -14.70 3.95 9.54
N GLY A 76 -15.19 4.07 8.32
CA GLY A 76 -16.21 3.15 7.81
C GLY A 76 -15.82 2.60 6.46
N ARG A 77 -16.12 1.31 6.26
CA ARG A 77 -15.72 0.63 5.01
C ARG A 77 -16.36 1.25 3.77
N TYR A 78 -17.55 1.84 3.94
CA TYR A 78 -18.25 2.43 2.80
C TYR A 78 -17.64 3.74 2.33
N GLN A 79 -16.74 4.31 3.13
CA GLN A 79 -16.03 5.53 2.77
C GLN A 79 -14.71 5.24 2.08
N ALA A 80 -14.29 3.97 2.06
CA ALA A 80 -12.97 3.61 1.58
C ALA A 80 -12.97 3.32 0.09
N ASP A 81 -11.86 3.67 -0.56
CA ASP A 81 -11.59 3.24 -1.93
C ASP A 81 -10.98 1.85 -1.93
N LEU A 82 -10.30 1.49 -0.85
CA LEU A 82 -9.52 0.26 -0.75
C LEU A 82 -9.65 -0.34 0.64
N LEU A 83 -9.98 -1.63 0.70
CA LEU A 83 -10.03 -2.38 1.95
C LEU A 83 -8.72 -3.15 2.10
N ILE A 84 -8.05 -2.97 3.24
CA ILE A 84 -6.76 -3.61 3.47
C ILE A 84 -6.79 -4.45 4.73
N TYR A 85 -5.90 -5.44 4.78
CA TYR A 85 -5.67 -6.25 5.97
C TYR A 85 -4.16 -6.42 6.14
N PHE A 86 -3.65 -6.13 7.33
CA PHE A 86 -2.22 -6.22 7.60
C PHE A 86 -1.81 -7.66 7.88
N VAL A 87 -0.84 -8.16 7.13
CA VAL A 87 -0.28 -9.49 7.32
C VAL A 87 1.10 -9.37 7.96
N LYS A 88 1.52 -10.45 8.63
CA LYS A 88 2.79 -10.44 9.37
C LYS A 88 3.97 -10.91 8.53
N ASN A 89 3.70 -11.49 7.38
CA ASN A 89 4.73 -12.06 6.51
C ASN A 89 4.62 -11.43 5.14
N LYS A 90 5.72 -10.86 4.64
CA LYS A 90 5.68 -10.17 3.36
C LYS A 90 5.31 -11.09 2.20
N TYR A 91 5.56 -12.39 2.34
CA TYR A 91 5.19 -13.34 1.29
C TYR A 91 3.68 -13.54 1.18
N ARG A 92 2.94 -13.12 2.20
CA ARG A 92 1.47 -13.17 2.17
C ARG A 92 0.86 -11.90 1.62
N ALA A 93 1.65 -10.85 1.45
CA ALA A 93 1.16 -9.59 0.91
C ALA A 93 0.76 -9.78 -0.55
N GLY A 94 -0.27 -9.07 -0.98
CA GLY A 94 -0.67 -9.11 -2.38
C GLY A 94 -2.12 -8.74 -2.59
N TRP A 95 -2.46 -8.56 -3.85
CA TRP A 95 -3.79 -8.14 -4.25
C TRP A 95 -4.76 -9.32 -4.27
N ARG A 96 -5.90 -9.14 -3.63
CA ARG A 96 -7.01 -10.07 -3.73
C ARG A 96 -8.05 -9.59 -4.73
N THR A 97 -8.20 -8.26 -4.85
CA THR A 97 -9.11 -7.64 -5.83
C THR A 97 -8.25 -6.92 -6.85
N LYS A 98 -7.87 -7.62 -7.90
CA LYS A 98 -6.93 -7.07 -8.88
C LYS A 98 -7.48 -5.89 -9.67
N SER A 99 -8.80 -5.77 -9.77
CA SER A 99 -9.41 -4.65 -10.46
C SER A 99 -9.15 -3.31 -9.76
N LYS A 100 -8.72 -3.35 -8.50
CA LYS A 100 -8.39 -2.13 -7.74
C LYS A 100 -6.90 -1.83 -7.69
N GLN A 101 -6.10 -2.65 -8.36
CA GLN A 101 -4.64 -2.51 -8.31
C GLN A 101 -4.18 -1.13 -8.81
N HIS A 102 -4.91 -0.54 -9.74
CA HIS A 102 -4.57 0.77 -10.29
C HIS A 102 -4.57 1.88 -9.26
N LEU A 103 -5.27 1.71 -8.13
CA LEU A 103 -5.35 2.74 -7.10
C LEU A 103 -3.98 3.02 -6.47
N MET A 104 -3.07 2.05 -6.51
CA MET A 104 -1.77 2.16 -5.88
C MET A 104 -0.62 2.29 -6.88
N TYR A 105 -0.91 2.53 -8.11
CA TYR A 105 0.13 2.81 -9.10
C TYR A 105 0.56 4.26 -9.10
#